data_1deb69261055dae8ef853873a50fe869
#
_entry.id   1deb69261055dae8ef853873a50fe869
#
_cell.length_a   1.000
_cell.length_b   1.000
_cell.length_c   1.000
_cell.angle_alpha   90.00
_cell.angle_beta   90.00
_cell.angle_gamma   90.00
#
_symmetry.space_group_name_H-M   'P 1'
#
loop_
_entity.id
_entity.type
_entity.pdbx_description
1 polymer ?
#
loop_
_entity_poly.entity_id
_entity_poly.type
_entity_poly.pdbx_seq_one_letter_code
_entity_poly.pdbx_strand_id
1 'polypeptide(L)'
;MLFRSHHDRAVLPTIRQLGMEAVLIAGSAYGQQSPVKVFAPMFLLEVQLAAGAELVLPQEHVERGVFVVDGAVRWGELDLATEQMAVQTGPSAPSVRASGDSKLLLFGGAPLDGERHLWWNFVASTKERIEQAKDDWQAQRMGKVVGDEGEFIPLP
;
A
#
# COMPACT_ATOMS: atom_id res chain seq x y z
N MET A 1 19.65 8.17 3.78
CA MET A 1 19.67 6.90 4.57
C MET A 1 18.86 5.89 3.79
N LEU A 2 19.50 4.84 3.25
CA LEU A 2 18.77 3.72 2.64
C LEU A 2 18.09 2.95 3.76
N PHE A 3 16.76 2.95 3.78
CA PHE A 3 16.01 2.12 4.69
C PHE A 3 15.66 0.80 3.97
N ARG A 4 16.13 -0.30 4.51
CA ARG A 4 15.73 -1.65 4.08
C ARG A 4 15.22 -2.40 5.30
N SER A 5 14.09 -3.05 5.14
CA SER A 5 13.60 -3.99 6.14
C SER A 5 13.10 -5.23 5.42
N HIS A 6 13.50 -6.40 5.92
CA HIS A 6 12.99 -7.68 5.46
C HIS A 6 12.18 -8.29 6.60
N HIS A 7 10.97 -8.71 6.28
CA HIS A 7 10.08 -9.42 7.20
C HIS A 7 9.56 -10.66 6.49
N ASP A 8 9.80 -11.82 7.09
CA ASP A 8 9.22 -13.07 6.63
C ASP A 8 7.68 -13.00 6.73
N ARG A 9 6.97 -13.60 5.76
CA ARG A 9 5.50 -13.68 5.80
C ARG A 9 4.98 -14.26 7.12
N ALA A 10 5.72 -15.19 7.72
CA ALA A 10 5.33 -15.86 8.96
C ALA A 10 5.23 -14.93 10.18
N VAL A 11 5.91 -13.76 10.15
CA VAL A 11 5.85 -12.78 11.25
C VAL A 11 4.79 -11.70 11.03
N LEU A 12 4.14 -11.68 9.85
CA LEU A 12 3.10 -10.72 9.55
C LEU A 12 1.76 -11.17 10.18
N PRO A 13 1.00 -10.24 10.78
CA PRO A 13 -0.30 -10.58 11.35
C PRO A 13 -1.26 -11.12 10.30
N THR A 14 -1.87 -12.25 10.60
CA THR A 14 -2.94 -12.84 9.78
C THR A 14 -4.28 -12.63 10.48
N ILE A 15 -5.23 -12.08 9.77
CA ILE A 15 -6.59 -11.77 10.23
C ILE A 15 -7.54 -12.74 9.53
N ARG A 16 -8.37 -13.46 10.30
CA ARG A 16 -9.34 -14.40 9.78
C ARG A 16 -10.74 -14.04 10.23
N GLN A 17 -11.66 -13.95 9.30
CA GLN A 17 -13.09 -13.77 9.52
C GLN A 17 -13.84 -14.74 8.60
N LEU A 18 -15.15 -14.84 8.76
CA LEU A 18 -15.96 -15.72 7.92
C LEU A 18 -15.79 -15.36 6.43
N GLY A 19 -15.23 -16.30 5.67
CA GLY A 19 -14.97 -16.13 4.23
C GLY A 19 -13.83 -15.18 3.87
N MET A 20 -13.04 -14.72 4.85
CA MET A 20 -11.90 -13.82 4.62
C MET A 20 -10.65 -14.31 5.35
N GLU A 21 -9.54 -14.31 4.63
CA GLU A 21 -8.20 -14.37 5.21
C GLU A 21 -7.38 -13.18 4.69
N ALA A 22 -6.79 -12.42 5.60
CA ALA A 22 -5.97 -11.27 5.25
C ALA A 22 -4.61 -11.31 5.97
N VAL A 23 -3.56 -10.84 5.29
CA VAL A 23 -2.23 -10.63 5.86
C VAL A 23 -1.97 -9.13 5.90
N LEU A 24 -1.70 -8.60 7.10
CA LEU A 24 -1.33 -7.20 7.28
C LEU A 24 0.15 -7.02 6.96
N ILE A 25 0.43 -6.55 5.75
CA ILE A 25 1.79 -6.35 5.25
C ILE A 25 2.44 -5.16 5.97
N ALA A 26 1.75 -4.02 6.07
CA ALA A 26 2.30 -2.81 6.69
C ALA A 26 1.22 -1.99 7.41
N GLY A 27 1.63 -1.24 8.41
CA GLY A 27 0.76 -0.35 9.17
C GLY A 27 -0.14 -1.06 10.18
N SER A 28 -1.34 -0.53 10.38
CA SER A 28 -2.31 -1.05 11.35
C SER A 28 -3.71 -1.17 10.76
N ALA A 29 -4.40 -2.28 11.04
CA ALA A 29 -5.76 -2.54 10.61
C ALA A 29 -6.44 -3.58 11.50
N TYR A 30 -7.74 -3.43 11.74
CA TYR A 30 -8.56 -4.36 12.54
C TYR A 30 -7.96 -4.66 13.91
N GLY A 31 -7.38 -3.64 14.57
CA GLY A 31 -6.74 -3.78 15.88
C GLY A 31 -5.41 -4.53 15.90
N GLN A 32 -4.85 -4.85 14.72
CA GLN A 32 -3.54 -5.47 14.57
C GLN A 32 -2.53 -4.45 14.06
N GLN A 33 -1.24 -4.70 14.34
CA GLN A 33 -0.13 -3.88 13.85
C GLN A 33 0.96 -4.75 13.23
N SER A 34 1.39 -4.41 12.03
CA SER A 34 2.50 -5.04 11.34
C SER A 34 3.84 -4.63 11.96
N PRO A 35 4.85 -5.54 12.04
CA PRO A 35 6.20 -5.20 12.44
C PRO A 35 6.94 -4.34 11.40
N VAL A 36 6.42 -4.21 10.18
CA VAL A 36 7.02 -3.38 9.13
C VAL A 36 6.93 -1.91 9.53
N LYS A 37 8.09 -1.25 9.59
CA LYS A 37 8.15 0.16 9.97
C LYS A 37 7.49 1.04 8.92
N VAL A 38 6.55 1.86 9.34
CA VAL A 38 5.88 2.88 8.53
C VAL A 38 6.15 4.28 9.12
N PHE A 39 6.01 5.33 8.30
CA PHE A 39 6.32 6.71 8.68
C PHE A 39 5.08 7.61 8.72
N ALA A 40 3.92 7.06 8.41
CA ALA A 40 2.61 7.70 8.52
C ALA A 40 1.57 6.65 8.91
N PRO A 41 0.43 7.06 9.51
CA PRO A 41 -0.69 6.15 9.72
C PRO A 41 -1.17 5.60 8.38
N MET A 42 -1.07 4.28 8.21
CA MET A 42 -1.45 3.59 6.98
C MET A 42 -1.76 2.12 7.23
N PHE A 43 -2.31 1.47 6.23
CA PHE A 43 -2.40 0.01 6.16
C PHE A 43 -2.19 -0.49 4.73
N LEU A 44 -1.66 -1.70 4.63
CA LEU A 44 -1.60 -2.50 3.41
C LEU A 44 -1.92 -3.95 3.78
N LEU A 45 -2.99 -4.47 3.19
CA LEU A 45 -3.47 -5.84 3.40
C LEU A 45 -3.50 -6.60 2.07
N GLU A 46 -2.98 -7.82 2.08
CA GLU A 46 -3.31 -8.83 1.07
C GLU A 46 -4.52 -9.61 1.60
N VAL A 47 -5.57 -9.73 0.80
CA VAL A 47 -6.83 -10.37 1.22
C VAL A 47 -7.22 -11.44 0.23
N GLN A 48 -7.61 -12.61 0.77
CA GLN A 48 -8.37 -13.62 0.07
C GLN A 48 -9.81 -13.58 0.57
N LEU A 49 -10.74 -13.40 -0.34
CA LEU A 49 -12.15 -13.24 -0.05
C LEU A 49 -12.94 -14.33 -0.82
N ALA A 50 -13.60 -15.22 -0.10
CA ALA A 50 -14.38 -16.30 -0.68
C ALA A 50 -15.61 -15.77 -1.44
N ALA A 51 -16.09 -16.51 -2.41
CA ALA A 51 -17.29 -16.19 -3.17
C ALA A 51 -18.48 -15.85 -2.25
N GLY A 52 -19.13 -14.72 -2.50
CA GLY A 52 -20.24 -14.21 -1.71
C GLY A 52 -19.89 -13.62 -0.35
N ALA A 53 -18.64 -13.76 0.11
CA ALA A 53 -18.20 -13.14 1.35
C ALA A 53 -18.15 -11.62 1.24
N GLU A 54 -18.30 -10.97 2.39
CA GLU A 54 -18.33 -9.52 2.50
C GLU A 54 -17.36 -9.07 3.60
N LEU A 55 -16.61 -8.02 3.34
CA LEU A 55 -15.74 -7.40 4.31
C LEU A 55 -15.97 -5.89 4.39
N VAL A 56 -15.81 -5.34 5.60
CA VAL A 56 -15.79 -3.90 5.84
C VAL A 56 -14.34 -3.46 5.91
N LEU A 57 -13.95 -2.43 5.14
CA LEU A 57 -12.59 -1.91 5.17
C LEU A 57 -12.24 -1.35 6.57
N PRO A 58 -10.95 -1.32 6.94
CA PRO A 58 -10.50 -0.73 8.21
C PRO A 58 -11.08 0.68 8.40
N GLN A 59 -11.82 0.90 9.49
CA GLN A 59 -12.49 2.18 9.76
C GLN A 59 -11.56 3.20 10.44
N GLU A 60 -10.39 2.75 10.86
CA GLU A 60 -9.37 3.58 11.52
C GLU A 60 -8.71 4.60 10.58
N HIS A 61 -8.92 4.44 9.27
CA HIS A 61 -8.32 5.28 8.24
C HIS A 61 -9.39 6.00 7.41
N VAL A 62 -9.10 7.23 7.01
CA VAL A 62 -10.02 8.09 6.26
C VAL A 62 -9.94 7.83 4.76
N GLU A 63 -8.73 7.60 4.25
CA GLU A 63 -8.51 7.24 2.84
C GLU A 63 -8.34 5.74 2.72
N ARG A 64 -9.06 5.13 1.80
CA ARG A 64 -9.09 3.68 1.60
C ARG A 64 -9.18 3.36 0.13
N GLY A 65 -8.52 2.27 -0.26
CA GLY A 65 -8.55 1.77 -1.62
C GLY A 65 -8.67 0.26 -1.67
N VAL A 66 -9.25 -0.23 -2.74
CA VAL A 66 -9.36 -1.63 -3.12
C VAL A 66 -8.74 -1.79 -4.48
N PHE A 67 -7.80 -2.71 -4.62
CA PHE A 67 -7.26 -3.15 -5.90
C PHE A 67 -7.55 -4.65 -6.06
N VAL A 68 -8.18 -5.02 -7.17
CA VAL A 68 -8.51 -6.42 -7.48
C VAL A 68 -7.33 -7.05 -8.21
N VAL A 69 -6.63 -7.95 -7.51
CA VAL A 69 -5.51 -8.73 -8.10
C VAL A 69 -6.03 -9.84 -8.99
N ASP A 70 -7.10 -10.52 -8.52
CA ASP A 70 -7.77 -11.59 -9.25
C ASP A 70 -9.23 -11.70 -8.79
N GLY A 71 -10.12 -12.11 -9.69
CA GLY A 71 -11.55 -12.23 -9.43
C GLY A 71 -12.34 -10.96 -9.71
N ALA A 72 -13.44 -10.78 -9.00
CA ALA A 72 -14.32 -9.62 -9.12
C ALA A 72 -15.06 -9.32 -7.81
N VAL A 73 -15.21 -8.04 -7.49
CA VAL A 73 -15.89 -7.60 -6.28
C VAL A 73 -16.83 -6.44 -6.58
N ARG A 74 -17.81 -6.27 -5.71
CA ARG A 74 -18.64 -5.07 -5.65
C ARG A 74 -18.25 -4.24 -4.43
N TRP A 75 -17.98 -2.95 -4.65
CA TRP A 75 -17.71 -1.98 -3.59
C TRP A 75 -18.68 -0.81 -3.69
N GLY A 76 -19.69 -0.81 -2.82
CA GLY A 76 -20.83 0.09 -2.96
C GLY A 76 -21.58 -0.14 -4.28
N GLU A 77 -21.63 0.89 -5.12
CA GLU A 77 -22.25 0.82 -6.46
C GLU A 77 -21.25 0.45 -7.58
N LEU A 78 -19.96 0.26 -7.24
CA LEU A 78 -18.92 -0.02 -8.22
C LEU A 78 -18.70 -1.55 -8.32
N ASP A 79 -18.76 -2.07 -9.54
CA ASP A 79 -18.26 -3.40 -9.85
C ASP A 79 -16.81 -3.28 -10.31
N LEU A 80 -15.91 -4.00 -9.65
CA LEU A 80 -14.47 -4.00 -9.93
C LEU A 80 -14.05 -5.40 -10.37
N ALA A 81 -13.41 -5.49 -11.52
CA ALA A 81 -12.79 -6.69 -12.06
C ALA A 81 -11.27 -6.69 -11.82
N THR A 82 -10.62 -7.78 -12.18
CA THR A 82 -9.16 -7.93 -12.14
C THR A 82 -8.45 -6.71 -12.74
N GLU A 83 -7.37 -6.25 -12.09
CA GLU A 83 -6.55 -5.08 -12.44
C GLU A 83 -7.27 -3.72 -12.31
N GLN A 84 -8.46 -3.69 -11.72
CA GLN A 84 -9.15 -2.45 -11.42
C GLN A 84 -8.95 -2.02 -9.97
N MET A 85 -8.94 -0.71 -9.77
CA MET A 85 -8.76 -0.08 -8.48
C MET A 85 -9.82 1.01 -8.27
N ALA A 86 -10.32 1.09 -7.04
CA ALA A 86 -11.13 2.21 -6.59
C ALA A 86 -10.58 2.77 -5.29
N VAL A 87 -10.73 4.07 -5.09
CA VAL A 87 -10.30 4.80 -3.89
C VAL A 87 -11.46 5.64 -3.37
N GLN A 88 -11.59 5.70 -2.06
CA GLN A 88 -12.58 6.53 -1.39
C GLN A 88 -11.96 7.29 -0.24
N THR A 89 -12.39 8.53 -0.09
CA THR A 89 -12.08 9.40 1.04
C THR A 89 -13.36 9.67 1.81
N GLY A 90 -13.32 9.58 3.13
CA GLY A 90 -14.46 9.89 3.98
C GLY A 90 -14.54 9.06 5.26
N PRO A 91 -15.50 9.40 6.14
CA PRO A 91 -15.59 8.79 7.48
C PRO A 91 -16.04 7.32 7.45
N SER A 92 -16.77 6.92 6.41
CA SER A 92 -17.24 5.54 6.25
C SER A 92 -16.99 5.05 4.83
N ALA A 93 -16.76 3.76 4.68
CA ALA A 93 -16.68 3.10 3.40
C ALA A 93 -17.74 2.00 3.30
N PRO A 94 -18.36 1.79 2.13
CA PRO A 94 -19.21 0.63 1.91
C PRO A 94 -18.38 -0.65 2.04
N SER A 95 -19.09 -1.77 2.32
CA SER A 95 -18.46 -3.08 2.31
C SER A 95 -18.04 -3.50 0.90
N VAL A 96 -17.03 -4.35 0.86
CA VAL A 96 -16.59 -5.05 -0.36
C VAL A 96 -17.19 -6.44 -0.35
N ARG A 97 -17.91 -6.81 -1.40
CA ARG A 97 -18.50 -8.14 -1.57
C ARG A 97 -17.90 -8.86 -2.77
N ALA A 98 -17.44 -10.07 -2.55
CA ALA A 98 -16.87 -10.89 -3.62
C ALA A 98 -17.97 -11.53 -4.49
N SER A 99 -17.85 -11.40 -5.81
CA SER A 99 -18.73 -12.06 -6.78
C SER A 99 -18.32 -13.52 -7.01
N GLY A 100 -17.05 -13.83 -6.84
CA GLY A 100 -16.42 -15.16 -6.86
C GLY A 100 -15.22 -15.11 -5.92
N ASP A 101 -14.49 -16.22 -5.78
CA ASP A 101 -13.23 -16.21 -5.03
C ASP A 101 -12.32 -15.12 -5.58
N SER A 102 -11.84 -14.24 -4.71
CA SER A 102 -11.13 -13.05 -5.13
C SER A 102 -9.89 -12.80 -4.28
N LYS A 103 -8.84 -12.26 -4.93
CA LYS A 103 -7.62 -11.79 -4.30
C LYS A 103 -7.52 -10.28 -4.43
N LEU A 104 -7.36 -9.59 -3.31
CA LEU A 104 -7.38 -8.14 -3.24
C LEU A 104 -6.12 -7.61 -2.55
N LEU A 105 -5.75 -6.38 -2.90
CA LEU A 105 -4.96 -5.51 -2.03
C LEU A 105 -5.88 -4.42 -1.50
N LEU A 106 -5.95 -4.30 -0.18
CA LEU A 106 -6.58 -3.18 0.48
C LEU A 106 -5.51 -2.28 1.06
N PHE A 107 -5.66 -0.99 0.85
CA PHE A 107 -4.69 -0.01 1.30
C PHE A 107 -5.39 1.29 1.73
N GLY A 108 -4.68 2.09 2.50
CA GLY A 108 -5.20 3.37 2.95
C GLY A 108 -4.36 3.98 4.04
N GLY A 109 -4.81 5.12 4.53
CA GLY A 109 -4.10 5.83 5.57
C GLY A 109 -4.70 7.19 5.91
N ALA A 110 -3.88 7.99 6.57
CA ALA A 110 -4.18 9.40 6.78
C ALA A 110 -3.97 10.18 5.48
N PRO A 111 -4.75 11.22 5.23
CA PRO A 111 -4.48 12.17 4.16
C PRO A 111 -3.06 12.73 4.25
N LEU A 112 -2.45 13.01 3.12
CA LEU A 112 -1.16 13.70 3.11
C LEU A 112 -1.31 15.12 3.68
N ASP A 113 -0.30 15.57 4.41
CA ASP A 113 -0.24 16.90 5.03
C ASP A 113 0.05 18.05 4.05
N GLY A 114 0.07 17.76 2.75
CA GLY A 114 0.29 18.72 1.67
C GLY A 114 0.65 18.06 0.36
N GLU A 115 0.91 18.91 -0.65
CA GLU A 115 1.31 18.46 -1.97
C GLU A 115 2.62 17.68 -1.95
N ARG A 116 2.72 16.68 -2.86
CA ARG A 116 3.96 15.93 -3.13
C ARG A 116 4.37 16.14 -4.58
N HIS A 117 5.65 16.45 -4.75
CA HIS A 117 6.29 16.53 -6.05
C HIS A 117 6.91 15.17 -6.36
N LEU A 118 6.60 14.66 -7.56
CA LEU A 118 7.15 13.41 -8.06
C LEU A 118 8.02 13.71 -9.27
N TRP A 119 9.17 13.11 -9.31
CA TRP A 119 10.03 13.11 -10.48
C TRP A 119 10.79 11.79 -10.51
N TRP A 120 10.65 11.04 -11.60
CA TRP A 120 11.18 9.70 -11.73
C TRP A 120 10.78 8.82 -10.52
N ASN A 121 11.73 8.34 -9.69
CA ASN A 121 11.47 7.59 -8.45
C ASN A 121 11.61 8.45 -7.18
N PHE A 122 11.77 9.76 -7.31
CA PHE A 122 11.85 10.68 -6.17
C PHE A 122 10.48 11.26 -5.84
N VAL A 123 10.19 11.33 -4.56
CA VAL A 123 8.99 11.97 -4.00
C VAL A 123 9.44 12.89 -2.87
N ALA A 124 9.02 14.14 -2.91
CA ALA A 124 9.35 15.12 -1.88
C ALA A 124 8.21 16.13 -1.66
N SER A 125 8.25 16.81 -0.52
CA SER A 125 7.29 17.86 -0.18
C SER A 125 7.60 19.21 -0.84
N THR A 126 8.79 19.38 -1.42
CA THR A 126 9.16 20.60 -2.14
C THR A 126 9.96 20.27 -3.41
N LYS A 127 9.93 21.20 -4.38
CA LYS A 127 10.69 21.06 -5.63
C LYS A 127 12.19 21.09 -5.39
N GLU A 128 12.65 21.92 -4.46
CA GLU A 128 14.06 22.04 -4.09
C GLU A 128 14.63 20.70 -3.59
N ARG A 129 13.81 19.92 -2.86
CA ARG A 129 14.20 18.58 -2.41
C ARG A 129 14.30 17.59 -3.57
N ILE A 130 13.52 17.76 -4.63
CA ILE A 130 13.67 16.96 -5.86
C ILE A 130 14.99 17.30 -6.56
N GLU A 131 15.31 18.60 -6.72
CA GLU A 131 16.59 19.01 -7.34
C GLU A 131 17.78 18.51 -6.52
N GLN A 132 17.73 18.64 -5.19
CA GLN A 132 18.76 18.07 -4.32
C GLN A 132 18.91 16.55 -4.50
N ALA A 133 17.80 15.83 -4.64
CA ALA A 133 17.83 14.37 -4.84
C ALA A 133 18.46 14.00 -6.19
N LYS A 134 18.23 14.78 -7.26
CA LYS A 134 18.90 14.62 -8.56
C LYS A 134 20.41 14.78 -8.43
N ASP A 135 20.86 15.87 -7.79
CA ASP A 135 22.28 16.15 -7.57
C ASP A 135 22.93 15.04 -6.72
N ASP A 136 22.26 14.57 -5.68
CA ASP A 136 22.73 13.49 -4.82
C ASP A 136 22.81 12.16 -5.56
N TRP A 137 21.86 11.87 -6.44
CA TRP A 137 21.89 10.69 -7.29
C TRP A 137 23.05 10.72 -8.30
N GLN A 138 23.18 11.82 -9.05
CA GLN A 138 24.26 11.98 -10.03
C GLN A 138 25.66 11.87 -9.39
N ALA A 139 25.81 12.45 -8.22
CA ALA A 139 27.04 12.40 -7.45
C ALA A 139 27.23 11.10 -6.63
N GLN A 140 26.31 10.12 -6.78
CA GLN A 140 26.31 8.85 -6.04
C GLN A 140 26.36 9.02 -4.50
N ARG A 141 25.72 10.07 -3.97
CA ARG A 141 25.69 10.35 -2.54
C ARG A 141 24.54 9.63 -1.80
N MET A 142 23.64 8.93 -2.49
CA MET A 142 22.51 8.23 -1.86
C MET A 142 22.87 6.88 -1.25
N GLY A 143 24.14 6.52 -1.22
CA GLY A 143 24.65 5.24 -0.73
C GLY A 143 24.76 4.20 -1.85
N LYS A 144 25.44 3.12 -1.55
CA LYS A 144 25.68 2.00 -2.47
C LYS A 144 25.08 0.72 -1.92
N VAL A 145 24.72 -0.19 -2.81
CA VAL A 145 24.33 -1.56 -2.45
C VAL A 145 25.60 -2.38 -2.30
N VAL A 146 25.82 -2.91 -1.09
CA VAL A 146 27.00 -3.76 -0.84
C VAL A 146 26.95 -4.99 -1.74
N GLY A 147 28.02 -5.23 -2.51
CA GLY A 147 28.13 -6.35 -3.45
C GLY A 147 27.50 -6.09 -4.83
N ASP A 148 26.95 -4.89 -5.06
CA ASP A 148 26.40 -4.46 -6.35
C ASP A 148 26.76 -2.99 -6.58
N GLU A 149 28.06 -2.77 -6.85
CA GLU A 149 28.62 -1.42 -7.05
C GLU A 149 28.92 -1.12 -8.53
N GLY A 150 28.70 -2.11 -9.41
CA GLY A 150 29.05 -2.03 -10.83
C GLY A 150 28.05 -1.34 -11.73
N GLU A 151 26.78 -1.31 -11.34
CA GLU A 151 25.70 -0.68 -12.10
C GLU A 151 25.30 0.67 -11.52
N PHE A 152 25.08 1.63 -12.40
CA PHE A 152 24.52 2.93 -12.07
C PHE A 152 23.46 3.29 -13.11
N ILE A 153 22.25 3.52 -12.68
CA ILE A 153 21.16 3.98 -13.54
C ILE A 153 21.23 5.49 -13.63
N PRO A 154 21.55 6.07 -14.81
CA PRO A 154 21.57 7.53 -14.97
C PRO A 154 20.18 8.11 -14.81
N LEU A 155 20.10 9.41 -14.50
CA LEU A 155 18.82 10.13 -14.51
C LEU A 155 18.25 10.16 -15.95
N PRO A 156 16.92 10.07 -16.12
CA PRO A 156 16.26 10.20 -17.41
C PRO A 156 16.37 11.61 -17.99
#